data_e2adabf6f8f11b491ce8c7f867d1e2e6
#
_entry.id   e2adabf6f8f11b491ce8c7f867d1e2e6
#
_cell.length_a   1.000
_cell.length_b   1.000
_cell.length_c   1.000
_cell.angle_alpha   90.00
_cell.angle_beta   90.00
_cell.angle_gamma   90.00
#
_symmetry.space_group_name_H-M   'P 1'
#
loop_
_entity.id
_entity.type
_entity.pdbx_description
1 polymer ?
#
loop_
_entity_poly.entity_id
_entity_poly.type
_entity_poly.pdbx_seq_one_letter_code
_entity_poly.pdbx_strand_id
1 'polypeptide(L)'
;MADFAQTITTAYATDGAALDLGRGVHDGAVVTAATVKLPLRMVNRHGLIAGATGTGKTKTLQGIAEQLSSAGVPVFVADVKGDLSGVAEPGDAGGAAAKRAQELGLQFQARGFPVE
;
A
#
# COMPACT_ATOMS: atom_id res chain seq x y z
N MET A 1 13.74 20.90 1.66
CA MET A 1 12.49 20.15 1.89
C MET A 1 11.62 20.01 0.66
N ALA A 2 11.40 21.08 -0.09
CA ALA A 2 10.76 20.98 -1.40
C ALA A 2 11.50 19.97 -2.30
N ASP A 3 12.80 19.92 -2.19
CA ASP A 3 13.65 19.01 -2.96
C ASP A 3 13.43 17.55 -2.62
N PHE A 4 13.19 17.19 -1.35
CA PHE A 4 12.95 15.80 -0.98
C PHE A 4 11.64 15.28 -1.59
N ALA A 5 10.54 16.01 -1.42
CA ALA A 5 9.26 15.63 -1.99
C ALA A 5 9.33 15.54 -3.52
N GLN A 6 9.96 16.53 -4.15
CA GLN A 6 10.16 16.58 -5.59
C GLN A 6 11.03 15.41 -6.07
N THR A 7 12.12 15.13 -5.36
CA THR A 7 13.03 14.02 -5.69
C THR A 7 12.30 12.68 -5.66
N ILE A 8 11.58 12.41 -4.57
CA ILE A 8 10.84 11.15 -4.43
C ILE A 8 9.73 11.05 -5.48
N THR A 9 8.92 12.08 -5.64
CA THR A 9 7.82 12.08 -6.61
C THR A 9 8.33 11.88 -8.04
N THR A 10 9.44 12.50 -8.39
CA THR A 10 10.06 12.33 -9.71
C THR A 10 10.63 10.93 -9.91
N ALA A 11 11.32 10.40 -8.89
CA ALA A 11 11.91 9.05 -8.95
C ALA A 11 10.87 7.95 -9.13
N TYR A 12 9.68 8.14 -8.55
CA TYR A 12 8.56 7.19 -8.64
C TYR A 12 7.45 7.64 -9.57
N ALA A 13 7.70 8.65 -10.40
CA ALA A 13 6.73 9.08 -11.40
C ALA A 13 6.47 7.97 -12.42
N THR A 14 5.21 7.79 -12.78
CA THR A 14 4.82 6.77 -13.76
C THR A 14 3.59 7.21 -14.52
N ASP A 15 3.55 6.85 -15.79
CA ASP A 15 2.37 7.02 -16.62
C ASP A 15 1.43 5.82 -16.45
N GLY A 16 0.13 6.08 -16.43
CA GLY A 16 -0.90 5.06 -16.32
C GLY A 16 -1.16 4.60 -14.88
N ALA A 17 -1.84 3.47 -14.77
CA ALA A 17 -2.24 2.92 -13.48
C ALA A 17 -1.04 2.46 -12.64
N ALA A 18 -1.09 2.75 -11.34
CA ALA A 18 -0.04 2.41 -10.40
C ALA A 18 -0.62 2.05 -9.03
N LEU A 19 0.13 1.23 -8.29
CA LEU A 19 -0.14 0.97 -6.88
C LEU A 19 0.49 2.09 -6.05
N ASP A 20 -0.22 2.54 -5.02
CA ASP A 20 0.33 3.45 -4.01
C ASP A 20 0.95 2.61 -2.89
N LEU A 21 2.26 2.71 -2.71
CA LEU A 21 3.00 1.94 -1.70
C LEU A 21 3.21 2.72 -0.40
N GLY A 22 3.14 4.06 -0.45
CA GLY A 22 3.34 4.87 0.74
C GLY A 22 3.89 6.27 0.49
N ARG A 23 4.48 6.82 1.52
CA ARG A 23 5.02 8.18 1.52
C ARG A 23 6.45 8.19 2.03
N GLY A 24 7.23 9.10 1.49
CA GLY A 24 8.57 9.35 1.98
C GLY A 24 8.60 9.92 3.40
N VAL A 25 9.63 9.55 4.15
CA VAL A 25 9.89 10.09 5.49
C VAL A 25 11.21 10.86 5.46
N HIS A 26 11.21 12.07 5.98
CA HIS A 26 12.39 12.91 6.08
C HIS A 26 12.47 13.51 7.48
N ASP A 27 13.63 13.42 8.09
CA ASP A 27 13.87 13.88 9.47
C ASP A 27 12.81 13.37 10.47
N GLY A 28 12.41 12.10 10.33
CA GLY A 28 11.43 11.46 11.21
C GLY A 28 9.97 11.86 10.94
N ALA A 29 9.71 12.74 9.99
CA ALA A 29 8.36 13.18 9.64
C ALA A 29 7.91 12.63 8.28
N VAL A 30 6.64 12.26 8.19
CA VAL A 30 6.02 11.86 6.93
C VAL A 30 5.84 13.08 6.03
N VAL A 31 6.34 12.99 4.80
CA VAL A 31 6.15 14.01 3.78
C VAL A 31 5.04 13.54 2.83
N THR A 32 3.83 14.01 3.03
CA THR A 32 2.64 13.53 2.31
C THR A 32 2.72 13.73 0.79
N ALA A 33 3.45 14.73 0.33
CA ALA A 33 3.70 14.99 -1.09
C ALA A 33 4.74 14.05 -1.72
N ALA A 34 5.55 13.36 -0.90
CA ALA A 34 6.59 12.42 -1.36
C ALA A 34 5.97 11.03 -1.63
N THR A 35 5.26 10.89 -2.72
CA THR A 35 4.53 9.66 -3.06
C THR A 35 5.44 8.58 -3.65
N VAL A 36 5.27 7.34 -3.17
CA VAL A 36 5.97 6.16 -3.67
C VAL A 36 4.98 5.27 -4.39
N LYS A 37 5.18 5.07 -5.68
CA LYS A 37 4.26 4.33 -6.54
C LYS A 37 4.96 3.19 -7.28
N LEU A 38 4.21 2.14 -7.56
CA LEU A 38 4.66 1.01 -8.38
C LEU A 38 3.74 0.90 -9.60
N PRO A 39 4.25 1.08 -10.84
CA PRO A 39 3.42 0.96 -12.03
C PRO A 39 2.81 -0.44 -12.16
N LEU A 40 1.54 -0.54 -12.51
CA LEU A 40 0.89 -1.85 -12.72
C LEU A 40 1.60 -2.68 -13.79
N ARG A 41 2.14 -2.05 -14.82
CA ARG A 41 2.90 -2.75 -15.88
C ARG A 41 4.16 -3.46 -15.36
N MET A 42 4.64 -3.11 -14.15
CA MET A 42 5.83 -3.70 -13.53
C MET A 42 5.49 -4.82 -12.53
N VAL A 43 4.22 -5.02 -12.22
CA VAL A 43 3.78 -5.98 -11.18
C VAL A 43 3.87 -7.43 -11.67
N ASN A 44 4.07 -7.66 -12.96
CA ASN A 44 4.32 -8.99 -13.53
C ASN A 44 5.75 -9.52 -13.25
N ARG A 45 6.42 -8.98 -12.26
CA ARG A 45 7.77 -9.30 -11.84
C ARG A 45 7.78 -9.87 -10.42
N HIS A 46 8.93 -10.36 -10.01
CA HIS A 46 9.13 -10.83 -8.64
C HIS A 46 9.43 -9.65 -7.72
N GLY A 47 9.02 -9.77 -6.47
CA GLY A 47 9.28 -8.78 -5.44
C GLY A 47 9.53 -9.43 -4.08
N LEU A 48 10.13 -8.69 -3.18
CA LEU A 48 10.37 -9.11 -1.82
C LEU A 48 9.92 -8.01 -0.86
N ILE A 49 9.08 -8.38 0.12
CA ILE A 49 8.71 -7.51 1.24
C ILE A 49 9.39 -8.08 2.47
N ALA A 50 10.43 -7.40 2.94
CA ALA A 50 11.23 -7.85 4.07
C ALA A 50 11.14 -6.86 5.24
N GLY A 51 11.23 -7.40 6.45
CA GLY A 51 11.20 -6.61 7.68
C GLY A 51 11.06 -7.50 8.90
N ALA A 52 11.36 -6.97 10.08
CA ALA A 52 11.15 -7.67 11.34
C ALA A 52 9.65 -7.84 11.64
N THR A 53 9.33 -8.71 12.59
CA THR A 53 7.95 -8.91 13.06
C THR A 53 7.36 -7.57 13.53
N GLY A 54 6.12 -7.30 13.15
CA GLY A 54 5.40 -6.09 13.56
C GLY A 54 5.76 -4.82 12.78
N THR A 55 6.53 -4.92 11.69
CA THR A 55 6.89 -3.75 10.85
C THR A 55 5.88 -3.42 9.75
N GLY A 56 4.85 -4.25 9.58
CA GLY A 56 3.79 -4.01 8.60
C GLY A 56 3.92 -4.76 7.29
N LYS A 57 4.74 -5.82 7.21
CA LYS A 57 4.89 -6.63 5.99
C LYS A 57 3.56 -7.18 5.46
N THR A 58 2.78 -7.81 6.33
CA THR A 58 1.47 -8.37 5.97
C THR A 58 0.50 -7.28 5.51
N LYS A 59 0.49 -6.14 6.17
CA LYS A 59 -0.35 -4.99 5.79
C LYS A 59 0.04 -4.43 4.43
N THR A 60 1.32 -4.38 4.12
CA THR A 60 1.79 -3.98 2.78
C THR A 60 1.32 -4.97 1.72
N LEU A 61 1.44 -6.28 1.98
CA LEU A 61 0.97 -7.31 1.06
C LEU A 61 -0.54 -7.25 0.84
N GLN A 62 -1.32 -7.07 1.92
CA GLN A 62 -2.76 -6.85 1.83
C GLN A 62 -3.09 -5.63 0.96
N GLY A 63 -2.43 -4.50 1.20
CA GLY A 63 -2.64 -3.27 0.44
C GLY A 63 -2.34 -3.43 -1.04
N ILE A 64 -1.32 -4.20 -1.40
CA ILE A 64 -1.01 -4.53 -2.80
C ILE A 64 -2.13 -5.39 -3.40
N ALA A 65 -2.56 -6.45 -2.69
CA ALA A 65 -3.62 -7.33 -3.14
C ALA A 65 -4.94 -6.58 -3.35
N GLU A 66 -5.31 -5.71 -2.42
CA GLU A 66 -6.52 -4.89 -2.49
C GLU A 66 -6.50 -3.93 -3.68
N GLN A 67 -5.38 -3.26 -3.92
CA GLN A 67 -5.25 -2.34 -5.04
C GLN A 67 -5.28 -3.08 -6.39
N LEU A 68 -4.64 -4.25 -6.48
CA LEU A 68 -4.70 -5.10 -7.66
C LEU A 68 -6.14 -5.57 -7.94
N SER A 69 -6.83 -6.04 -6.91
CA SER A 69 -8.23 -6.44 -7.01
C SER A 69 -9.12 -5.28 -7.47
N SER A 70 -8.92 -4.09 -6.91
CA SER A 70 -9.63 -2.88 -7.34
C SER A 70 -9.37 -2.50 -8.78
N ALA A 71 -8.19 -2.83 -9.31
CA ALA A 71 -7.83 -2.61 -10.70
C ALA A 71 -8.33 -3.73 -11.64
N GLY A 72 -9.06 -4.72 -11.12
CA GLY A 72 -9.59 -5.84 -11.89
C GLY A 72 -8.59 -6.96 -12.13
N VAL A 73 -7.49 -7.01 -11.39
CA VAL A 73 -6.46 -8.05 -11.52
C VAL A 73 -6.74 -9.16 -10.51
N PRO A 74 -6.92 -10.42 -10.94
CA PRO A 74 -7.04 -11.55 -10.04
C PRO A 74 -5.76 -11.74 -9.23
N VAL A 75 -5.90 -12.03 -7.93
CA VAL A 75 -4.77 -12.21 -7.01
C VAL A 75 -4.85 -13.59 -6.39
N PHE A 76 -3.76 -14.35 -6.46
CA PHE A 76 -3.60 -15.60 -5.72
C PHE A 76 -2.62 -15.38 -4.57
N VAL A 77 -3.01 -15.77 -3.37
CA VAL A 77 -2.19 -15.61 -2.17
C VAL A 77 -2.11 -16.93 -1.41
N ALA A 78 -0.88 -17.35 -1.07
CA ALA A 78 -0.64 -18.45 -0.16
C ALA A 78 -0.30 -17.90 1.22
N ASP A 79 -1.08 -18.27 2.23
CA ASP A 79 -0.96 -17.76 3.59
C ASP A 79 -1.02 -18.88 4.61
N VAL A 80 0.12 -19.19 5.21
CA VAL A 80 0.24 -20.29 6.18
C VAL A 80 -0.43 -19.92 7.52
N LYS A 81 -0.43 -18.64 7.89
CA LYS A 81 -0.95 -18.17 9.18
C LYS A 81 -2.41 -17.72 9.16
N GLY A 82 -2.97 -17.49 7.97
CA GLY A 82 -4.33 -17.00 7.82
C GLY A 82 -4.50 -15.49 8.07
N ASP A 83 -3.44 -14.74 8.11
CA ASP A 83 -3.46 -13.29 8.41
C ASP A 83 -4.06 -12.44 7.27
N LEU A 84 -4.11 -12.98 6.06
CA LEU A 84 -4.59 -12.26 4.87
C LEU A 84 -6.09 -12.35 4.64
N SER A 85 -6.77 -13.27 5.32
CA SER A 85 -8.23 -13.48 5.15
C SER A 85 -9.06 -12.23 5.47
N GLY A 86 -8.54 -11.34 6.30
CA GLY A 86 -9.20 -10.09 6.67
C GLY A 86 -9.50 -9.15 5.49
N VAL A 87 -8.93 -9.36 4.30
CA VAL A 87 -9.25 -8.54 3.11
C VAL A 87 -10.68 -8.68 2.64
N ALA A 88 -11.36 -9.78 3.01
CA ALA A 88 -12.77 -10.01 2.67
C ALA A 88 -13.72 -9.09 3.44
N GLU A 89 -13.30 -8.59 4.60
CA GLU A 89 -14.13 -7.78 5.48
C GLU A 89 -13.73 -6.30 5.43
N PRO A 90 -14.71 -5.38 5.49
CA PRO A 90 -14.40 -3.97 5.62
C PRO A 90 -13.65 -3.67 6.92
N GLY A 91 -12.63 -2.82 6.84
CA GLY A 91 -11.92 -2.36 8.02
C GLY A 91 -12.77 -1.40 8.88
N ASP A 92 -12.31 -1.20 10.11
CA ASP A 92 -12.92 -0.24 11.04
C ASP A 92 -12.49 1.20 10.68
N ALA A 93 -13.47 2.05 10.36
CA ALA A 93 -13.24 3.45 10.04
C ALA A 93 -12.65 4.26 11.22
N GLY A 94 -12.79 3.78 12.46
CA GLY A 94 -12.16 4.37 13.65
C GLY A 94 -10.88 3.68 14.09
N GLY A 95 -10.43 2.67 13.38
CA GLY A 95 -9.29 1.84 13.77
C GLY A 95 -7.92 2.40 13.42
N ALA A 96 -6.89 1.63 13.76
CA ALA A 96 -5.49 2.02 13.55
C ALA A 96 -5.15 2.25 12.07
N ALA A 97 -5.72 1.47 11.16
CA ALA A 97 -5.50 1.63 9.72
C ALA A 97 -6.02 2.98 9.20
N ALA A 98 -7.20 3.41 9.65
CA ALA A 98 -7.77 4.70 9.29
C ALA A 98 -6.92 5.85 9.82
N LYS A 99 -6.44 5.77 11.07
CA LYS A 99 -5.53 6.76 11.66
C LYS A 99 -4.22 6.85 10.89
N ARG A 100 -3.64 5.72 10.53
CA ARG A 100 -2.39 5.69 9.75
C ARG A 100 -2.60 6.27 8.35
N ALA A 101 -3.71 5.99 7.71
CA ALA A 101 -4.05 6.57 6.40
C ALA A 101 -4.13 8.10 6.49
N GLN A 102 -4.73 8.63 7.55
CA GLN A 102 -4.80 10.08 7.79
C GLN A 102 -3.40 10.70 7.95
N GLU A 103 -2.51 10.07 8.72
CA GLU A 103 -1.13 10.52 8.90
C GLU A 103 -0.36 10.54 7.57
N LEU A 104 -0.64 9.61 6.68
CA LEU A 104 -0.02 9.49 5.36
C LEU A 104 -0.70 10.37 4.29
N GLY A 105 -1.78 11.07 4.62
CA GLY A 105 -2.56 11.84 3.65
C GLY A 105 -3.28 10.97 2.64
N LEU A 106 -3.66 9.75 3.03
CA LEU A 106 -4.41 8.80 2.19
C LEU A 106 -5.89 8.83 2.56
N GLN A 107 -6.75 8.57 1.58
CA GLN A 107 -8.16 8.32 1.83
C GLN A 107 -8.34 6.88 2.31
N PHE A 108 -8.91 6.71 3.49
CA PHE A 108 -9.33 5.41 3.99
C PHE A 108 -10.75 5.10 3.54
N GLN A 109 -10.93 3.95 2.90
CA GLN A 109 -12.25 3.42 2.56
C GLN A 109 -12.37 2.03 3.16
N ALA A 110 -13.29 1.88 4.12
CA ALA A 110 -13.63 0.58 4.67
C ALA A 110 -14.34 -0.24 3.59
N ARG A 111 -13.68 -1.26 3.09
CA ARG A 111 -14.16 -2.08 1.98
C ARG A 111 -13.72 -3.53 2.14
N GLY A 112 -14.65 -4.46 1.91
CA GLY A 112 -14.33 -5.87 1.73
C GLY A 112 -14.06 -6.18 0.27
N PHE A 113 -13.23 -7.20 0.03
CA PHE A 113 -12.88 -7.68 -1.30
C PHE A 113 -13.35 -9.12 -1.48
N PRO A 114 -13.79 -9.52 -2.69
CA PRO A 114 -14.22 -10.90 -2.90
C PRO A 114 -13.04 -11.87 -2.74
N VAL A 115 -13.25 -12.91 -1.94
CA VAL A 115 -12.26 -13.98 -1.67
C VAL A 115 -12.93 -15.32 -1.87
N GLU A 116 -12.28 -16.24 -2.60
CA GLU A 116 -12.70 -17.62 -2.82
C GLU A 116 -11.72 -18.62 -2.19
#